data_920ab39bb2bdfdd1ea592f9cc122fecd
#
_entry.id   920ab39bb2bdfdd1ea592f9cc122fecd
#
_cell.length_a   1.000
_cell.length_b   1.000
_cell.length_c   1.000
_cell.angle_alpha   90.00
_cell.angle_beta   90.00
_cell.angle_gamma   90.00
#
_symmetry.space_group_name_H-M   'P 1'
#
loop_
_entity.id
_entity.type
_entity.pdbx_description
1 polymer ?
#
loop_
_entity_poly.entity_id
_entity_poly.type
_entity_poly.pdbx_seq_one_letter_code
_entity_poly.pdbx_strand_id
1 'polypeptide(L)'
;MAVERTLSIIKPDAVAKNVIGQIYTRFEGAGLKVIAARMMHLSREQAGAFYAVHKERPFFKDLVDFMVSGPVMIQALEGEDAIQKNRDLMGATDPKKAAPGTIRADFADSIDANAVHGSDGAETARNEIAFFFPALDVHSR
;
A
#
# COMPACT_ATOMS: atom_id res chain seq x y z
N MET A 1 5.04 -8.36 -21.44
CA MET A 1 3.82 -8.01 -20.73
C MET A 1 3.41 -9.11 -19.80
N ALA A 2 4.05 -9.11 -18.66
CA ALA A 2 3.80 -10.11 -17.65
C ALA A 2 2.68 -9.65 -16.72
N VAL A 3 1.80 -10.56 -16.36
CA VAL A 3 0.86 -10.35 -15.26
C VAL A 3 1.65 -10.43 -13.96
N GLU A 4 1.52 -9.41 -13.14
CA GLU A 4 2.22 -9.30 -11.88
C GLU A 4 1.24 -9.06 -10.75
N ARG A 5 1.73 -9.29 -9.54
CA ARG A 5 1.02 -8.95 -8.30
C ARG A 5 1.83 -7.93 -7.52
N THR A 6 1.13 -7.06 -6.80
CA THR A 6 1.77 -6.11 -5.88
C THR A 6 0.92 -5.98 -4.63
N LEU A 7 1.55 -5.68 -3.51
CA LEU A 7 0.82 -5.38 -2.30
C LEU A 7 0.65 -3.87 -2.18
N SER A 8 -0.56 -3.46 -1.80
CA SER A 8 -0.89 -2.07 -1.50
C SER A 8 -1.48 -1.99 -0.11
N ILE A 9 -1.17 -0.92 0.60
CA ILE A 9 -1.80 -0.62 1.88
C ILE A 9 -2.30 0.82 1.82
N ILE A 10 -3.57 1.01 2.14
CA ILE A 10 -4.10 2.34 2.41
C ILE A 10 -3.85 2.61 3.88
N LYS A 11 -3.01 3.59 4.18
CA LYS A 11 -2.49 3.88 5.51
C LYS A 11 -3.55 4.56 6.39
N PRO A 12 -3.32 4.62 7.72
CA PRO A 12 -4.34 5.15 8.63
C PRO A 12 -4.83 6.56 8.30
N ASP A 13 -3.96 7.42 7.79
CA ASP A 13 -4.33 8.79 7.41
C ASP A 13 -5.40 8.82 6.31
N ALA A 14 -5.21 8.00 5.27
CA ALA A 14 -6.17 7.95 4.16
C ALA A 14 -7.44 7.19 4.55
N VAL A 15 -7.31 6.13 5.36
CA VAL A 15 -8.51 5.43 5.87
C VAL A 15 -9.37 6.41 6.67
N ALA A 16 -8.76 7.22 7.53
CA ALA A 16 -9.47 8.22 8.33
C ALA A 16 -10.17 9.28 7.47
N LYS A 17 -9.64 9.58 6.29
CA LYS A 17 -10.26 10.51 5.34
C LYS A 17 -11.45 9.93 4.60
N ASN A 18 -11.69 8.62 4.77
CA ASN A 18 -12.81 7.92 4.13
C ASN A 18 -12.73 7.93 2.59
N VAL A 19 -11.53 7.67 2.06
CA VAL A 19 -11.27 7.70 0.61
C VAL A 19 -10.90 6.33 0.03
N ILE A 20 -11.17 5.24 0.76
CA ILE A 20 -10.85 3.88 0.28
C ILE A 20 -11.47 3.63 -1.10
N GLY A 21 -12.74 3.95 -1.29
CA GLY A 21 -13.43 3.75 -2.56
C GLY A 21 -12.83 4.56 -3.70
N GLN A 22 -12.41 5.80 -3.42
CA GLN A 22 -11.78 6.64 -4.43
C GLN A 22 -10.42 6.08 -4.86
N ILE A 23 -9.65 5.54 -3.91
CA ILE A 23 -8.37 4.90 -4.21
C ILE A 23 -8.58 3.61 -5.00
N TYR A 24 -9.56 2.78 -4.61
CA TYR A 24 -9.90 1.56 -5.35
C TYR A 24 -10.34 1.86 -6.78
N THR A 25 -11.08 2.94 -6.98
CA THR A 25 -11.50 3.37 -8.33
C THR A 25 -10.27 3.62 -9.21
N ARG A 26 -9.20 4.18 -8.65
CA ARG A 26 -7.97 4.40 -9.42
C ARG A 26 -7.26 3.11 -9.77
N PHE A 27 -7.25 2.13 -8.85
CA PHE A 27 -6.69 0.81 -9.16
C PHE A 27 -7.44 0.16 -10.30
N GLU A 28 -8.75 0.08 -10.18
CA GLU A 28 -9.59 -0.60 -11.19
C GLU A 28 -9.59 0.15 -12.50
N GLY A 29 -9.60 1.48 -12.47
CA GLY A 29 -9.52 2.31 -13.67
C GLY A 29 -8.22 2.13 -14.45
N ALA A 30 -7.15 1.72 -13.79
CA ALA A 30 -5.86 1.44 -14.41
C ALA A 30 -5.72 -0.02 -14.86
N GLY A 31 -6.76 -0.83 -14.69
CA GLY A 31 -6.74 -2.24 -15.05
C GLY A 31 -6.15 -3.17 -14.00
N LEU A 32 -5.97 -2.69 -12.77
CA LEU A 32 -5.52 -3.53 -11.66
C LEU A 32 -6.73 -4.16 -10.99
N LYS A 33 -6.67 -5.46 -10.76
CA LYS A 33 -7.76 -6.20 -10.08
C LYS A 33 -7.40 -6.42 -8.62
N VAL A 34 -8.34 -6.14 -7.74
CA VAL A 34 -8.21 -6.49 -6.33
C VAL A 34 -8.45 -7.99 -6.21
N ILE A 35 -7.44 -8.74 -5.80
CA ILE A 35 -7.51 -10.21 -5.68
C ILE A 35 -7.48 -10.69 -4.24
N ALA A 36 -7.24 -9.80 -3.28
CA ALA A 36 -7.37 -10.03 -1.85
C ALA A 36 -7.51 -8.66 -1.19
N ALA A 37 -8.30 -8.58 -0.13
CA ALA A 37 -8.49 -7.32 0.59
C ALA A 37 -8.85 -7.61 2.04
N ARG A 38 -8.31 -6.81 2.95
CA ARG A 38 -8.52 -7.00 4.38
C ARG A 38 -8.28 -5.70 5.13
N MET A 39 -9.23 -5.31 5.97
CA MET A 39 -9.01 -4.22 6.90
C MET A 39 -8.44 -4.78 8.19
N MET A 40 -7.39 -4.13 8.70
CA MET A 40 -6.75 -4.53 9.95
C MET A 40 -6.38 -3.31 10.75
N HIS A 41 -6.36 -3.47 12.06
CA HIS A 41 -5.65 -2.54 12.93
C HIS A 41 -4.38 -3.26 13.36
N LEU A 42 -3.24 -2.86 12.82
CA LEU A 42 -1.98 -3.57 13.05
C LEU A 42 -1.53 -3.43 14.50
N SER A 43 -1.00 -4.52 15.05
CA SER A 43 -0.26 -4.45 16.31
C SER A 43 1.14 -3.93 16.06
N ARG A 44 1.83 -3.49 17.12
CA ARG A 44 3.23 -3.07 17.00
C ARG A 44 4.12 -4.19 16.50
N GLU A 45 3.84 -5.43 16.92
CA GLU A 45 4.58 -6.59 16.44
C GLU A 45 4.39 -6.79 14.94
N GLN A 46 3.15 -6.69 14.45
CA GLN A 46 2.85 -6.84 13.04
C GLN A 46 3.50 -5.74 12.20
N ALA A 47 3.35 -4.50 12.61
CA ALA A 47 3.94 -3.37 11.88
C ALA A 47 5.47 -3.44 11.91
N GLY A 48 6.06 -3.76 13.07
CA GLY A 48 7.50 -3.92 13.20
C GLY A 48 8.05 -5.05 12.34
N ALA A 49 7.34 -6.17 12.26
CA ALA A 49 7.76 -7.30 11.42
C ALA A 49 7.65 -6.96 9.94
N PHE A 50 6.58 -6.28 9.54
CA PHE A 50 6.39 -5.89 8.13
C PHE A 50 7.50 -4.93 7.67
N TYR A 51 7.87 -3.98 8.51
CA TYR A 51 8.91 -3.00 8.21
C TYR A 51 10.28 -3.36 8.77
N ALA A 52 10.53 -4.64 9.10
CA ALA A 52 11.76 -5.10 9.74
C ALA A 52 13.03 -4.73 8.95
N VAL A 53 12.95 -4.62 7.64
CA VAL A 53 14.06 -4.17 6.78
C VAL A 53 14.54 -2.77 7.14
N HIS A 54 13.69 -1.97 7.80
CA HIS A 54 14.00 -0.60 8.21
C HIS A 54 14.32 -0.47 9.71
N LYS A 55 14.40 -1.59 10.46
CA LYS A 55 14.44 -1.51 11.93
C LYS A 55 15.66 -0.76 12.48
N GLU A 56 16.75 -0.67 11.71
CA GLU A 56 17.94 0.08 12.09
C GLU A 56 17.89 1.56 11.67
N ARG A 57 16.81 1.97 10.99
CA ARG A 57 16.67 3.34 10.50
C ARG A 57 16.12 4.25 11.60
N PRO A 58 16.54 5.53 11.64
CA PRO A 58 16.03 6.48 12.67
C PRO A 58 14.51 6.65 12.62
N PHE A 59 13.89 6.53 11.43
CA PHE A 59 12.45 6.73 11.27
C PHE A 59 11.62 5.51 11.64
N PHE A 60 12.23 4.37 11.99
CA PHE A 60 11.50 3.11 12.20
C PHE A 60 10.43 3.23 13.29
N LYS A 61 10.79 3.82 14.44
CA LYS A 61 9.84 3.97 15.55
C LYS A 61 8.64 4.82 15.13
N ASP A 62 8.88 5.93 14.46
CA ASP A 62 7.81 6.82 14.02
C ASP A 62 6.93 6.15 12.97
N LEU A 63 7.53 5.36 12.08
CA LEU A 63 6.78 4.59 11.08
C LEU A 63 5.85 3.58 11.74
N VAL A 64 6.35 2.83 12.71
CA VAL A 64 5.53 1.87 13.46
C VAL A 64 4.42 2.59 14.22
N ASP A 65 4.75 3.67 14.93
CA ASP A 65 3.77 4.47 15.66
C ASP A 65 2.64 4.95 14.73
N PHE A 66 3.00 5.41 13.54
CA PHE A 66 2.04 5.87 12.55
C PHE A 66 1.14 4.72 12.06
N MET A 67 1.75 3.59 11.69
CA MET A 67 1.00 2.47 11.11
C MET A 67 0.06 1.78 12.09
N VAL A 68 0.28 1.92 13.40
CA VAL A 68 -0.62 1.36 14.42
C VAL A 68 -1.61 2.40 14.96
N SER A 69 -1.59 3.62 14.44
CA SER A 69 -2.43 4.72 14.94
C SER A 69 -3.92 4.57 14.58
N GLY A 70 -4.24 3.70 13.64
CA GLY A 70 -5.60 3.45 13.21
C GLY A 70 -5.67 2.29 12.24
N PRO A 71 -6.88 1.91 11.81
CA PRO A 71 -7.04 0.83 10.83
C PRO A 71 -6.38 1.15 9.49
N VAL A 72 -5.91 0.11 8.83
CA VAL A 72 -5.36 0.16 7.47
C VAL A 72 -6.20 -0.74 6.57
N MET A 73 -6.24 -0.43 5.27
CA MET A 73 -6.87 -1.31 4.28
C MET A 73 -5.78 -1.91 3.42
N ILE A 74 -5.68 -3.24 3.42
CA ILE A 74 -4.61 -3.98 2.76
C ILE A 74 -5.20 -4.75 1.59
N GLN A 75 -4.57 -4.67 0.43
CA GLN A 75 -5.02 -5.37 -0.78
C GLN A 75 -3.86 -5.89 -1.59
N ALA A 76 -4.08 -7.04 -2.21
CA ALA A 76 -3.21 -7.54 -3.27
C ALA A 76 -3.85 -7.17 -4.60
N LEU A 77 -3.05 -6.60 -5.50
CA LEU A 77 -3.48 -6.15 -6.81
C LEU A 77 -2.80 -7.01 -7.88
N GLU A 78 -3.53 -7.32 -8.95
CA GLU A 78 -3.00 -8.11 -10.07
C GLU A 78 -3.30 -7.43 -11.39
N GLY A 79 -2.34 -7.44 -12.30
CA GLY A 79 -2.50 -6.89 -13.65
C GLY A 79 -1.18 -6.84 -14.37
N GLU A 80 -1.20 -6.40 -15.62
CA GLU A 80 0.04 -6.18 -16.37
C GLU A 80 0.85 -5.08 -15.72
N ASP A 81 2.13 -5.34 -15.50
CA ASP A 81 3.06 -4.39 -14.89
C ASP A 81 2.51 -3.78 -13.58
N ALA A 82 1.86 -4.60 -12.76
CA ALA A 82 1.13 -4.12 -11.59
C ALA A 82 2.01 -3.31 -10.64
N ILE A 83 3.26 -3.70 -10.45
CA ILE A 83 4.17 -3.00 -9.54
C ILE A 83 4.38 -1.57 -10.01
N GLN A 84 4.76 -1.38 -11.28
CA GLN A 84 5.03 -0.05 -11.82
C GLN A 84 3.74 0.76 -11.95
N LYS A 85 2.65 0.14 -12.41
CA LYS A 85 1.36 0.84 -12.49
C LYS A 85 0.92 1.38 -11.14
N ASN A 86 1.04 0.56 -10.09
CA ASN A 86 0.68 1.02 -8.75
C ASN A 86 1.57 2.16 -8.29
N ARG A 87 2.87 2.09 -8.55
CA ARG A 87 3.80 3.16 -8.18
C ARG A 87 3.46 4.45 -8.92
N ASP A 88 3.09 4.36 -10.19
CA ASP A 88 2.68 5.53 -10.97
C ASP A 88 1.38 6.13 -10.41
N LEU A 89 0.43 5.29 -10.02
CA LEU A 89 -0.82 5.75 -9.40
C LEU A 89 -0.58 6.42 -8.05
N MET A 90 0.36 5.89 -7.26
CA MET A 90 0.68 6.46 -5.95
C MET A 90 1.34 7.83 -6.05
N GLY A 91 2.22 8.01 -7.00
CA GLY A 91 3.00 9.24 -7.15
C GLY A 91 4.23 9.26 -6.24
N ALA A 92 4.95 10.39 -6.28
CA ALA A 92 6.17 10.58 -5.49
C ALA A 92 5.88 10.47 -3.98
N THR A 93 6.85 9.97 -3.24
CA THR A 93 6.74 9.80 -1.78
C THR A 93 6.37 11.10 -1.07
N ASP A 94 6.96 12.22 -1.51
CA ASP A 94 6.60 13.54 -1.02
C ASP A 94 5.38 14.04 -1.82
N PRO A 95 4.22 14.25 -1.17
CA PRO A 95 3.03 14.69 -1.89
C PRO A 95 3.19 16.04 -2.58
N LYS A 96 4.09 16.87 -2.09
CA LYS A 96 4.37 18.17 -2.73
C LYS A 96 5.07 18.01 -4.08
N LYS A 97 5.74 16.88 -4.29
CA LYS A 97 6.44 16.55 -5.52
C LYS A 97 5.65 15.59 -6.40
N ALA A 98 4.55 15.06 -5.90
CA ALA A 98 3.72 14.10 -6.63
C ALA A 98 2.95 14.83 -7.74
N ALA A 99 2.90 14.21 -8.91
CA ALA A 99 2.19 14.76 -10.05
C ALA A 99 0.68 14.87 -9.77
N PRO A 100 0.02 15.90 -10.29
CA PRO A 100 -1.44 16.02 -10.15
C PRO A 100 -2.16 14.75 -10.61
N GLY A 101 -3.19 14.35 -9.87
CA GLY A 101 -3.97 13.15 -10.18
C GLY A 101 -3.43 11.88 -9.56
N THR A 102 -2.25 11.91 -8.95
CA THR A 102 -1.76 10.76 -8.20
C THR A 102 -2.43 10.69 -6.83
N ILE A 103 -2.43 9.50 -6.23
CA ILE A 103 -3.06 9.28 -4.92
C ILE A 103 -2.42 10.19 -3.86
N ARG A 104 -1.10 10.27 -3.84
CA ARG A 104 -0.42 11.10 -2.86
C ARG A 104 -0.64 12.58 -3.06
N ALA A 105 -0.68 13.05 -4.32
CA ALA A 105 -1.00 14.45 -4.58
C ALA A 105 -2.37 14.83 -4.05
N ASP A 106 -3.34 13.93 -4.19
CA ASP A 106 -4.73 14.23 -3.85
C ASP A 106 -5.07 13.96 -2.38
N PHE A 107 -4.45 12.96 -1.76
CA PHE A 107 -4.88 12.47 -0.44
C PHE A 107 -3.82 12.47 0.65
N ALA A 108 -2.54 12.65 0.32
CA ALA A 108 -1.49 12.63 1.32
C ALA A 108 -1.25 14.02 1.91
N ASP A 109 -0.86 14.06 3.18
CA ASP A 109 -0.60 15.31 3.89
C ASP A 109 0.88 15.66 3.94
N SER A 110 1.74 14.64 4.04
CA SER A 110 3.19 14.83 4.20
C SER A 110 3.93 13.57 3.77
N ILE A 111 5.25 13.60 3.84
CA ILE A 111 6.07 12.41 3.57
C ILE A 111 5.74 11.29 4.58
N ASP A 112 5.51 11.64 5.84
CA ASP A 112 5.21 10.66 6.88
C ASP A 112 3.76 10.16 6.80
N ALA A 113 2.81 11.05 6.48
CA ALA A 113 1.40 10.71 6.29
C ALA A 113 1.09 10.73 4.80
N ASN A 114 1.61 9.75 4.06
CA ASN A 114 1.61 9.76 2.60
C ASN A 114 0.59 8.81 1.96
N ALA A 115 -0.44 8.47 2.68
CA ALA A 115 -1.67 7.81 2.23
C ALA A 115 -1.53 6.33 1.88
N VAL A 116 -0.50 5.91 1.14
CA VAL A 116 -0.44 4.55 0.59
C VAL A 116 0.96 3.98 0.61
N HIS A 117 1.02 2.65 0.65
CA HIS A 117 2.23 1.85 0.47
C HIS A 117 2.04 0.95 -0.75
N GLY A 118 3.09 0.71 -1.50
CA GLY A 118 3.11 -0.28 -2.59
C GLY A 118 4.44 -1.00 -2.61
N SER A 119 4.44 -2.26 -3.02
CA SER A 119 5.67 -3.04 -3.18
C SER A 119 6.56 -2.39 -4.23
N ASP A 120 7.87 -2.50 -4.04
CA ASP A 120 8.86 -1.87 -4.94
C ASP A 120 9.50 -2.82 -5.94
N GLY A 121 9.21 -4.12 -5.85
CA GLY A 121 9.74 -5.11 -6.77
C GLY A 121 9.00 -6.44 -6.64
N ALA A 122 9.32 -7.37 -7.54
CA ALA A 122 8.63 -8.66 -7.59
C ALA A 122 8.85 -9.51 -6.34
N GLU A 123 10.09 -9.55 -5.84
CA GLU A 123 10.40 -10.31 -4.63
C GLU A 123 9.73 -9.69 -3.40
N THR A 124 9.81 -8.37 -3.27
CA THR A 124 9.17 -7.64 -2.18
C THR A 124 7.67 -7.87 -2.21
N ALA A 125 7.04 -7.82 -3.40
CA ALA A 125 5.61 -8.05 -3.54
C ALA A 125 5.22 -9.44 -3.06
N ARG A 126 5.98 -10.47 -3.45
CA ARG A 126 5.73 -11.85 -3.03
C ARG A 126 5.74 -11.98 -1.52
N ASN A 127 6.77 -11.44 -0.89
CA ASN A 127 6.95 -11.52 0.56
C ASN A 127 5.88 -10.72 1.29
N GLU A 128 5.56 -9.54 0.81
CA GLU A 128 4.56 -8.68 1.45
C GLU A 128 3.15 -9.25 1.34
N ILE A 129 2.79 -9.79 0.19
CA ILE A 129 1.49 -10.46 0.03
C ILE A 129 1.38 -11.66 0.97
N ALA A 130 2.41 -12.50 1.02
CA ALA A 130 2.43 -13.67 1.89
C ALA A 130 2.37 -13.29 3.37
N PHE A 131 2.87 -12.11 3.74
CA PHE A 131 2.82 -11.63 5.11
C PHE A 131 1.37 -11.45 5.60
N PHE A 132 0.49 -10.94 4.73
CA PHE A 132 -0.89 -10.62 5.11
C PHE A 132 -1.92 -11.64 4.65
N PHE A 133 -1.66 -12.37 3.57
CA PHE A 133 -2.67 -13.24 2.95
C PHE A 133 -2.16 -14.66 2.77
N PRO A 134 -2.82 -15.64 3.43
CA PRO A 134 -2.62 -17.05 3.06
C PRO A 134 -2.98 -17.26 1.60
N ALA A 135 -2.37 -18.23 0.93
CA ALA A 135 -2.64 -18.49 -0.48
C ALA A 135 -4.14 -18.73 -0.75
N LEU A 136 -4.86 -19.29 0.22
CA LEU A 136 -6.30 -19.55 0.09
C LEU A 136 -7.15 -18.27 0.01
N ASP A 137 -6.61 -17.13 0.44
CA ASP A 137 -7.35 -15.87 0.46
C ASP A 137 -7.04 -14.99 -0.76
N VAL A 138 -6.21 -15.47 -1.68
CA VAL A 138 -5.82 -14.74 -2.90
C VAL A 138 -6.53 -15.38 -4.09
N HIS A 139 -7.33 -14.60 -4.81
CA HIS A 139 -8.22 -15.09 -5.85
C HIS A 139 -7.98 -14.35 -7.16
N SER A 140 -7.10 -14.92 -8.00
CA SER A 140 -6.88 -14.40 -9.34
C SER A 140 -8.17 -14.51 -10.15
N ARG A 141 -8.51 -13.46 -10.91
CA ARG A 141 -9.78 -13.40 -11.60
C ARG A 141 -9.76 -12.56 -12.88
#